data_0ba8a662c0a905c44a9efc882f4cd9bf
#
_entry.id   0ba8a662c0a905c44a9efc882f4cd9bf
#
_cell.length_a   1.000
_cell.length_b   1.000
_cell.length_c   1.000
_cell.angle_alpha   90.00
_cell.angle_beta   90.00
_cell.angle_gamma   90.00
#
_symmetry.space_group_name_H-M   'P 1'
#
loop_
_entity.id
_entity.type
_entity.pdbx_description
1 polymer ?
#
loop_
_entity_poly.entity_id
_entity_poly.type
_entity_poly.pdbx_seq_one_letter_code
_entity_poly.pdbx_strand_id
1 'polypeptide(L)'
;MRKMIIVIVSSLLVAFVLMQLVPYRVSNPAARQEPKWDSPRTRALAAVACFDCHSNEVRTPWYGRIAPVSWWITNHVDDGRAALNFSEWKGPRGEGAGDAVETIRNGSMPPSYYTWFGLHSNAKLTPTERDELARGLSISLSR
;
A
#
# COMPACT_ATOMS: atom_id res chain seq x y z
N MET A 1 10.39 34.72 27.36
CA MET A 1 9.93 34.22 26.04
C MET A 1 11.03 33.47 25.30
N ARG A 2 12.22 34.05 24.98
CA ARG A 2 13.28 33.35 24.20
C ARG A 2 13.75 32.02 24.81
N LYS A 3 14.02 31.97 26.12
CA LYS A 3 14.44 30.72 26.81
C LYS A 3 13.36 29.63 26.75
N MET A 4 12.09 30.01 26.92
CA MET A 4 10.97 29.09 26.85
C MET A 4 10.82 28.48 25.43
N ILE A 5 10.96 29.32 24.38
CA ILE A 5 10.93 28.86 22.99
C ILE A 5 12.07 27.86 22.72
N ILE A 6 13.29 28.15 23.19
CA ILE A 6 14.44 27.28 23.04
C ILE A 6 14.16 25.92 23.71
N VAL A 7 13.65 25.89 24.93
CA VAL A 7 13.33 24.66 25.65
C VAL A 7 12.27 23.85 24.88
N ILE A 8 11.20 24.50 24.42
CA ILE A 8 10.14 23.81 23.64
C ILE A 8 10.72 23.20 22.36
N VAL A 9 11.45 23.98 21.57
CA VAL A 9 12.04 23.51 20.31
C VAL A 9 13.02 22.36 20.54
N SER A 10 13.89 22.48 21.57
CA SER A 10 14.83 21.40 21.91
C SER A 10 14.10 20.12 22.34
N SER A 11 13.03 20.25 23.15
CA SER A 11 12.24 19.09 23.57
C SER A 11 11.55 18.39 22.40
N LEU A 12 10.98 19.17 21.46
CA LEU A 12 10.38 18.62 20.23
C LEU A 12 11.42 17.93 19.35
N LEU A 13 12.61 18.50 19.21
CA LEU A 13 13.70 17.91 18.45
C LEU A 13 14.14 16.57 19.07
N VAL A 14 14.34 16.54 20.39
CA VAL A 14 14.68 15.30 21.11
C VAL A 14 13.59 14.26 20.94
N ALA A 15 12.32 14.63 21.11
CA ALA A 15 11.19 13.73 20.91
C ALA A 15 11.17 13.18 19.47
N PHE A 16 11.38 14.03 18.47
CA PHE A 16 11.45 13.62 17.07
C PHE A 16 12.60 12.63 16.82
N VAL A 17 13.79 12.89 17.37
CA VAL A 17 14.94 11.96 17.24
C VAL A 17 14.63 10.62 17.93
N LEU A 18 14.04 10.65 19.12
CA LEU A 18 13.67 9.41 19.82
C LEU A 18 12.64 8.58 19.04
N MET A 19 11.67 9.22 18.38
CA MET A 19 10.73 8.52 17.50
C MET A 19 11.43 7.75 16.37
N GLN A 20 12.58 8.23 15.84
CA GLN A 20 13.31 7.54 14.78
C GLN A 20 13.96 6.21 15.24
N LEU A 21 14.12 6.02 16.55
CA LEU A 21 14.68 4.78 17.12
C LEU A 21 13.69 3.62 17.17
N VAL A 22 12.38 3.90 16.99
CA VAL A 22 11.35 2.85 16.94
C VAL A 22 11.41 2.13 15.59
N PRO A 23 11.71 0.81 15.53
CA PRO A 23 11.94 0.08 14.28
C PRO A 23 10.63 -0.39 13.60
N TYR A 24 9.56 0.41 13.67
CA TYR A 24 8.29 0.09 13.01
C TYR A 24 8.31 0.67 11.59
N ARG A 25 8.63 -0.19 10.63
CA ARG A 25 8.80 0.17 9.21
C ARG A 25 8.33 -0.96 8.30
N VAL A 26 7.86 -0.60 7.10
CA VAL A 26 7.52 -1.58 6.06
C VAL A 26 8.72 -2.49 5.77
N SER A 27 8.47 -3.79 5.76
CA SER A 27 9.41 -4.81 5.30
C SER A 27 8.87 -5.48 4.03
N ASN A 28 9.75 -6.00 3.19
CA ASN A 28 9.41 -6.77 2.00
C ASN A 28 9.98 -8.19 2.12
N PRO A 29 9.29 -9.09 2.82
CA PRO A 29 9.71 -10.50 2.87
C PRO A 29 9.60 -11.12 1.46
N ALA A 30 10.34 -12.20 1.21
CA ALA A 30 10.28 -12.89 -0.07
C ALA A 30 8.84 -13.33 -0.38
N ALA A 31 8.41 -13.09 -1.63
CA ALA A 31 7.11 -13.58 -2.10
C ALA A 31 7.10 -15.12 -2.07
N ARG A 32 6.02 -15.70 -1.58
CA ARG A 32 5.85 -17.15 -1.49
C ARG A 32 5.08 -17.70 -2.67
N GLN A 33 3.99 -17.02 -3.01
CA GLN A 33 3.10 -17.44 -4.10
C GLN A 33 2.24 -16.25 -4.56
N GLU A 34 2.26 -15.98 -5.85
CA GLU A 34 1.32 -15.05 -6.49
C GLU A 34 0.08 -15.78 -7.04
N PRO A 35 -1.03 -15.07 -7.29
CA PRO A 35 -2.12 -15.60 -8.10
C PRO A 35 -1.63 -16.02 -9.50
N LYS A 36 -2.34 -16.95 -10.12
CA LYS A 36 -2.13 -17.24 -11.54
C LYS A 36 -2.76 -16.12 -12.38
N TRP A 37 -1.98 -15.10 -12.66
CA TRP A 37 -2.43 -13.96 -13.43
C TRP A 37 -2.99 -14.39 -14.80
N ASP A 38 -4.14 -13.82 -15.17
CA ASP A 38 -4.74 -14.08 -16.50
C ASP A 38 -3.89 -13.53 -17.62
N SER A 39 -3.23 -12.40 -17.36
CA SER A 39 -2.33 -11.73 -18.31
C SER A 39 -1.22 -10.93 -17.61
N PRO A 40 -0.08 -10.68 -18.29
CA PRO A 40 0.95 -9.75 -17.80
C PRO A 40 0.42 -8.34 -17.57
N ARG A 41 -0.57 -7.92 -18.34
CA ARG A 41 -1.20 -6.58 -18.22
C ARG A 41 -1.95 -6.44 -16.90
N THR A 42 -2.71 -7.46 -16.50
CA THR A 42 -3.41 -7.45 -15.20
C THR A 42 -2.43 -7.37 -14.04
N ARG A 43 -1.33 -8.16 -14.06
CA ARG A 43 -0.29 -8.04 -13.05
C ARG A 43 0.32 -6.63 -13.03
N ALA A 44 0.60 -6.05 -14.19
CA ALA A 44 1.18 -4.71 -14.28
C ALA A 44 0.24 -3.64 -13.69
N LEU A 45 -1.06 -3.70 -13.96
CA LEU A 45 -2.05 -2.80 -13.38
C LEU A 45 -2.17 -3.01 -11.86
N ALA A 46 -2.20 -4.26 -11.39
CA ALA A 46 -2.20 -4.58 -9.96
C ALA A 46 -0.92 -4.07 -9.27
N ALA A 47 0.24 -4.18 -9.93
CA ALA A 47 1.52 -3.72 -9.38
C ALA A 47 1.57 -2.20 -9.17
N VAL A 48 0.92 -1.40 -10.01
CA VAL A 48 0.91 0.06 -9.84
C VAL A 48 -0.22 0.56 -8.93
N ALA A 49 -1.34 -0.16 -8.85
CA ALA A 49 -2.52 0.29 -8.12
C ALA A 49 -2.70 -0.37 -6.74
N CYS A 50 -2.14 -1.57 -6.51
CA CYS A 50 -2.43 -2.38 -5.35
C CYS A 50 -1.18 -2.78 -4.55
N PHE A 51 -0.04 -3.07 -5.20
CA PHE A 51 1.09 -3.74 -4.58
C PHE A 51 1.74 -2.95 -3.45
N ASP A 52 1.69 -1.62 -3.49
CA ASP A 52 2.28 -0.79 -2.42
C ASP A 52 1.57 -0.93 -1.06
N CYS A 53 0.37 -1.56 -1.02
CA CYS A 53 -0.31 -1.92 0.22
C CYS A 53 -0.60 -3.44 0.32
N HIS A 54 -0.75 -4.13 -0.80
CA HIS A 54 -1.27 -5.49 -0.87
C HIS A 54 -0.23 -6.51 -1.38
N SER A 55 1.05 -6.25 -1.20
CA SER A 55 2.11 -7.21 -1.58
C SER A 55 3.36 -7.10 -0.70
N ASN A 56 4.32 -7.99 -0.92
CA ASN A 56 5.66 -7.90 -0.35
C ASN A 56 6.64 -7.14 -1.28
N GLU A 57 6.12 -6.38 -2.27
CA GLU A 57 6.88 -5.56 -3.23
C GLU A 57 6.62 -4.05 -3.04
N VAL A 58 6.44 -3.61 -1.79
CA VAL A 58 6.15 -2.21 -1.45
C VAL A 58 7.31 -1.30 -1.81
N ARG A 59 7.03 -0.24 -2.54
CA ARG A 59 7.99 0.82 -2.89
C ARG A 59 7.84 2.01 -1.94
N THR A 60 8.54 1.96 -0.82
CA THR A 60 8.46 3.00 0.21
C THR A 60 9.15 4.28 -0.25
N PRO A 61 8.44 5.42 -0.38
CA PRO A 61 9.06 6.70 -0.68
C PRO A 61 9.95 7.18 0.47
N TRP A 62 10.83 8.17 0.22
CA TRP A 62 11.79 8.63 1.23
C TRP A 62 11.12 9.13 2.52
N TYR A 63 10.00 9.83 2.42
CA TYR A 63 9.26 10.33 3.59
C TYR A 63 8.59 9.20 4.39
N GLY A 64 8.28 8.08 3.75
CA GLY A 64 7.76 6.87 4.40
C GLY A 64 8.79 6.12 5.25
N ARG A 65 10.03 6.64 5.34
CA ARG A 65 11.09 6.12 6.22
C ARG A 65 11.29 6.98 7.48
N ILE A 66 10.52 8.07 7.62
CA ILE A 66 10.64 9.05 8.69
C ILE A 66 9.41 8.97 9.60
N ALA A 67 9.63 8.68 10.90
CA ALA A 67 8.55 8.68 11.87
C ALA A 67 8.03 10.11 12.13
N PRO A 68 6.73 10.31 12.35
CA PRO A 68 5.68 9.30 12.50
C PRO A 68 5.05 8.82 11.18
N VAL A 69 5.41 9.42 10.02
CA VAL A 69 4.82 9.07 8.72
C VAL A 69 5.09 7.59 8.37
N SER A 70 6.29 7.09 8.67
CA SER A 70 6.63 5.68 8.47
C SER A 70 5.68 4.73 9.23
N TRP A 71 5.27 5.09 10.42
CA TRP A 71 4.34 4.28 11.23
C TRP A 71 2.95 4.22 10.59
N TRP A 72 2.46 5.37 10.13
CA TRP A 72 1.17 5.45 9.46
C TRP A 72 1.16 4.62 8.17
N ILE A 73 2.21 4.72 7.33
CA ILE A 73 2.35 3.92 6.10
C ILE A 73 2.45 2.43 6.43
N THR A 74 3.27 2.06 7.44
CA THR A 74 3.43 0.66 7.84
C THR A 74 2.11 0.05 8.28
N ASN A 75 1.33 0.77 9.09
CA ASN A 75 0.00 0.31 9.50
C ASN A 75 -0.92 0.06 8.29
N HIS A 76 -0.94 0.97 7.31
CA HIS A 76 -1.74 0.79 6.09
C HIS A 76 -1.29 -0.41 5.26
N VAL A 77 0.01 -0.68 5.20
CA VAL A 77 0.54 -1.87 4.52
C VAL A 77 0.18 -3.15 5.28
N ASP A 78 0.27 -3.13 6.59
CA ASP A 78 -0.10 -4.28 7.43
C ASP A 78 -1.60 -4.59 7.29
N ASP A 79 -2.47 -3.57 7.34
CA ASP A 79 -3.91 -3.71 7.13
C ASP A 79 -4.23 -4.21 5.71
N GLY A 80 -3.55 -3.64 4.69
CA GLY A 80 -3.71 -4.06 3.29
C GLY A 80 -3.34 -5.53 3.09
N ARG A 81 -2.20 -5.95 3.64
CA ARG A 81 -1.75 -7.35 3.56
C ARG A 81 -2.64 -8.31 4.35
N ALA A 82 -3.19 -7.86 5.48
CA ALA A 82 -4.14 -8.66 6.24
C ALA A 82 -5.43 -8.91 5.46
N ALA A 83 -5.93 -7.90 4.73
CA ALA A 83 -7.11 -8.04 3.89
C ALA A 83 -6.83 -8.89 2.62
N LEU A 84 -5.72 -8.64 1.93
CA LEU A 84 -5.29 -9.34 0.73
C LEU A 84 -3.79 -9.15 0.52
N ASN A 85 -3.02 -10.23 0.36
CA ASN A 85 -1.60 -10.16 0.01
C ASN A 85 -1.33 -10.94 -1.28
N PHE A 86 -1.07 -10.24 -2.37
CA PHE A 86 -0.76 -10.86 -3.66
C PHE A 86 0.56 -11.65 -3.66
N SER A 87 1.47 -11.35 -2.75
CA SER A 87 2.73 -12.09 -2.60
C SER A 87 2.60 -13.34 -1.72
N GLU A 88 1.46 -13.53 -1.07
CA GLU A 88 1.16 -14.68 -0.21
C GLU A 88 -0.24 -15.22 -0.51
N TRP A 89 -0.52 -15.40 -1.80
CA TRP A 89 -1.82 -15.84 -2.29
C TRP A 89 -2.24 -17.19 -1.71
N LYS A 90 -3.39 -17.23 -1.06
CA LYS A 90 -3.94 -18.43 -0.40
C LYS A 90 -4.99 -19.16 -1.24
N GLY A 91 -5.17 -18.75 -2.50
CA GLY A 91 -6.16 -19.32 -3.40
C GLY A 91 -7.52 -18.60 -3.38
N PRO A 92 -8.48 -19.04 -4.20
CA PRO A 92 -9.76 -18.34 -4.42
C PRO A 92 -10.67 -18.22 -3.19
N ARG A 93 -10.43 -19.01 -2.17
CA ARG A 93 -11.13 -18.97 -0.88
C ARG A 93 -10.43 -18.11 0.16
N GLY A 94 -9.31 -17.48 -0.21
CA GLY A 94 -8.59 -16.55 0.68
C GLY A 94 -9.40 -15.29 0.96
N GLU A 95 -9.17 -14.70 2.13
CA GLU A 95 -9.78 -13.44 2.50
C GLU A 95 -9.46 -12.34 1.47
N GLY A 96 -10.43 -11.45 1.21
CA GLY A 96 -10.28 -10.32 0.30
C GLY A 96 -10.38 -10.64 -1.20
N ALA A 97 -10.32 -11.91 -1.63
CA ALA A 97 -10.39 -12.26 -3.05
C ALA A 97 -11.72 -11.85 -3.71
N GLY A 98 -12.85 -12.06 -3.02
CA GLY A 98 -14.18 -11.66 -3.49
C GLY A 98 -14.37 -10.16 -3.57
N ASP A 99 -13.85 -9.45 -2.58
CA ASP A 99 -14.04 -7.99 -2.44
C ASP A 99 -13.13 -7.18 -3.36
N ALA A 100 -11.97 -7.73 -3.76
CA ALA A 100 -10.99 -7.01 -4.57
C ALA A 100 -11.58 -6.50 -5.89
N VAL A 101 -12.38 -7.30 -6.57
CA VAL A 101 -13.01 -6.91 -7.85
C VAL A 101 -14.05 -5.82 -7.65
N GLU A 102 -14.85 -5.91 -6.58
CA GLU A 102 -15.89 -4.92 -6.28
C GLU A 102 -15.27 -3.59 -5.88
N THR A 103 -14.25 -3.57 -5.02
CA THR A 103 -13.58 -2.35 -4.57
C THR A 103 -12.88 -1.60 -5.70
N ILE A 104 -12.37 -2.32 -6.71
CA ILE A 104 -11.84 -1.71 -7.93
C ILE A 104 -12.98 -1.11 -8.76
N ARG A 105 -14.09 -1.81 -8.96
CA ARG A 105 -15.22 -1.33 -9.78
C ARG A 105 -15.89 -0.11 -9.20
N ASN A 106 -16.15 -0.10 -7.90
CA ASN A 106 -16.80 1.02 -7.21
C ASN A 106 -15.84 2.20 -6.93
N GLY A 107 -14.54 2.03 -7.18
CA GLY A 107 -13.53 3.09 -7.04
C GLY A 107 -13.08 3.35 -5.60
N SER A 108 -13.40 2.49 -4.64
CA SER A 108 -12.90 2.60 -3.28
C SER A 108 -11.41 2.23 -3.17
N MET A 109 -10.89 1.44 -4.13
CA MET A 109 -9.47 1.12 -4.26
C MET A 109 -8.92 1.54 -5.64
N PRO A 110 -7.71 2.10 -5.70
CA PRO A 110 -6.92 2.65 -4.59
C PRO A 110 -7.66 3.81 -3.88
N PRO A 111 -7.41 4.04 -2.58
CA PRO A 111 -8.04 5.15 -1.86
C PRO A 111 -7.68 6.49 -2.51
N SER A 112 -8.62 7.44 -2.55
CA SER A 112 -8.43 8.73 -3.24
C SER A 112 -7.20 9.50 -2.74
N TYR A 113 -6.94 9.46 -1.42
CA TYR A 113 -5.79 10.14 -0.81
C TYR A 113 -4.43 9.59 -1.26
N TYR A 114 -4.37 8.34 -1.75
CA TYR A 114 -3.14 7.71 -2.23
C TYR A 114 -2.55 8.45 -3.44
N THR A 115 -3.40 9.06 -4.26
CA THR A 115 -2.99 9.81 -5.45
C THR A 115 -3.03 11.33 -5.30
N TRP A 116 -3.25 11.86 -4.07
CA TRP A 116 -3.27 13.29 -3.82
C TRP A 116 -1.91 13.94 -4.09
N PHE A 117 -1.92 15.21 -4.44
CA PHE A 117 -0.72 16.03 -4.68
C PHE A 117 0.24 15.47 -5.74
N GLY A 118 -0.25 14.62 -6.65
CA GLY A 118 0.59 13.96 -7.67
C GLY A 118 1.45 12.83 -7.15
N LEU A 119 1.31 12.46 -5.87
CA LEU A 119 1.91 11.24 -5.31
C LEU A 119 1.27 10.03 -6.00
N HIS A 120 2.08 9.02 -6.30
CA HIS A 120 1.60 7.77 -6.93
C HIS A 120 0.64 7.98 -8.12
N SER A 121 0.90 8.99 -8.96
CA SER A 121 0.03 9.38 -10.09
C SER A 121 -0.25 8.24 -11.08
N ASN A 122 0.68 7.27 -11.18
CA ASN A 122 0.53 6.06 -11.98
C ASN A 122 -0.52 5.07 -11.42
N ALA A 123 -0.90 5.18 -10.16
CA ALA A 123 -1.98 4.39 -9.56
C ALA A 123 -3.38 4.97 -9.85
N LYS A 124 -3.45 6.16 -10.44
CA LYS A 124 -4.71 6.77 -10.88
C LYS A 124 -5.16 6.15 -12.20
N LEU A 125 -5.79 4.99 -12.09
CA LEU A 125 -6.28 4.24 -13.25
C LEU A 125 -7.36 5.03 -14.01
N THR A 126 -7.28 5.01 -15.34
CA THR A 126 -8.37 5.43 -16.21
C THR A 126 -9.59 4.50 -16.06
N PRO A 127 -10.80 4.92 -16.48
CA PRO A 127 -11.96 4.01 -16.47
C PRO A 127 -11.68 2.69 -17.20
N THR A 128 -11.03 2.75 -18.36
CA THR A 128 -10.66 1.56 -19.15
C THR A 128 -9.71 0.64 -18.39
N GLU A 129 -8.65 1.19 -17.77
CA GLU A 129 -7.70 0.40 -17.00
C GLU A 129 -8.32 -0.20 -15.73
N ARG A 130 -9.27 0.50 -15.13
CA ARG A 130 -10.06 -0.01 -14.00
C ARG A 130 -10.90 -1.22 -14.41
N ASP A 131 -11.57 -1.15 -15.56
CA ASP A 131 -12.35 -2.26 -16.10
C ASP A 131 -11.47 -3.43 -16.52
N GLU A 132 -10.30 -3.16 -17.14
CA GLU A 132 -9.31 -4.20 -17.45
C GLU A 132 -8.84 -4.93 -16.19
N LEU A 133 -8.43 -4.15 -15.17
CA LEU A 133 -7.97 -4.70 -13.90
C LEU A 133 -9.07 -5.53 -13.22
N ALA A 134 -10.29 -5.01 -13.15
CA ALA A 134 -11.41 -5.71 -12.52
C ALA A 134 -11.74 -7.04 -13.21
N ARG A 135 -11.72 -7.07 -14.56
CA ARG A 135 -11.91 -8.32 -15.33
C ARG A 135 -10.76 -9.29 -15.11
N GLY A 136 -9.53 -8.80 -15.23
CA GLY A 136 -8.34 -9.63 -15.04
C GLY A 136 -8.24 -10.21 -13.64
N LEU A 137 -8.54 -9.44 -12.60
CA LEU A 137 -8.61 -9.91 -11.21
C LEU A 137 -9.71 -10.96 -11.03
N SER A 138 -10.90 -10.76 -11.62
CA SER A 138 -11.98 -11.75 -11.55
C SER A 138 -11.54 -13.13 -12.07
N ILE A 139 -10.73 -13.17 -13.12
CA ILE A 139 -10.19 -14.42 -13.68
C ILE A 139 -9.02 -14.95 -12.83
N SER A 140 -8.09 -14.08 -12.47
CA SER A 140 -6.86 -14.46 -11.76
C SER A 140 -7.13 -14.99 -10.35
N LEU A 141 -8.08 -14.37 -9.64
CA LEU A 141 -8.41 -14.70 -8.26
C LEU A 141 -9.42 -15.85 -8.12
N SER A 142 -10.02 -16.30 -9.22
CA SER A 142 -10.93 -17.46 -9.24
C SER A 142 -10.24 -18.82 -9.43
N ARG A 143 -8.90 -18.81 -9.62
CA ARG A 143 -8.08 -20.00 -9.95
C ARG A 143 -7.28 -20.56 -8.79
#